data_188d164d27c815c32b716e26990bd8b6
#
_entry.id   188d164d27c815c32b716e26990bd8b6
#
_cell.length_a   1.000
_cell.length_b   1.000
_cell.length_c   1.000
_cell.angle_alpha   90.00
_cell.angle_beta   90.00
_cell.angle_gamma   90.00
#
_symmetry.space_group_name_H-M   'P 1'
#
loop_
_entity.id
_entity.type
_entity.pdbx_description
1 polymer ?
#
loop_
_entity_poly.entity_id
_entity_poly.type
_entity_poly.pdbx_seq_one_letter_code
_entity_poly.pdbx_strand_id
1 'polypeptide(L)'
;DYKGENGGIIFPNPNAPTGVYMPLDQVEEIVKANQDVIVIVDEAYIDFAGPSARELLSGYDNLLVVQTFSKSRSMAGVRIGFALGSPVLIKALNDVKYSYNSYTMNLPSQLAGTQAVKDRAYFEETRAKIMATRERSKKRFAELGFTFPDSMTNFILVTHERVPARAIFDALKKERIYVRYFNAPRLDNSLRVSIGTDEEMDDLFRFLEQYLKEWKPAGDSE
;
A
#
# COMPACT_ATOMS: atom_id res chain seq x y z
N ASP A 1 -9.22 13.69 -13.52
CA ASP A 1 -8.46 14.89 -13.92
C ASP A 1 -7.12 14.62 -14.59
N TYR A 2 -6.80 13.35 -14.85
CA TYR A 2 -5.56 12.96 -15.53
C TYR A 2 -5.57 13.18 -17.06
N LYS A 3 -6.64 13.77 -17.62
CA LYS A 3 -6.79 14.04 -19.07
C LYS A 3 -6.51 15.50 -19.43
N GLY A 4 -6.24 16.36 -18.44
CA GLY A 4 -5.83 17.75 -18.67
C GLY A 4 -4.35 17.90 -19.02
N GLU A 5 -3.96 19.06 -19.56
CA GLU A 5 -2.55 19.38 -19.83
C GLU A 5 -1.72 19.29 -18.55
N ASN A 6 -0.58 18.58 -18.60
CA ASN A 6 0.29 18.35 -17.45
C ASN A 6 1.74 18.08 -17.92
N GLY A 7 2.70 18.17 -17.00
CA GLY A 7 4.12 17.92 -17.28
C GLY A 7 4.59 16.50 -16.97
N GLY A 8 3.66 15.61 -16.61
CA GLY A 8 3.90 14.21 -16.22
C GLY A 8 2.96 13.77 -15.12
N ILE A 9 2.69 12.48 -15.04
CA ILE A 9 1.75 11.89 -14.10
C ILE A 9 2.47 10.85 -13.24
N ILE A 10 2.25 10.89 -11.91
CA ILE A 10 2.67 9.85 -10.99
C ILE A 10 1.54 9.54 -10.01
N PHE A 11 1.17 8.28 -9.89
CA PHE A 11 0.18 7.84 -8.90
C PHE A 11 0.45 6.41 -8.42
N PRO A 12 0.09 6.10 -7.15
CA PRO A 12 0.18 4.74 -6.62
C PRO A 12 -1.05 3.91 -7.01
N ASN A 13 -0.83 2.66 -7.42
CA ASN A 13 -1.88 1.69 -7.70
C ASN A 13 -1.49 0.27 -7.25
N PRO A 14 -2.11 -0.29 -6.18
CA PRO A 14 -3.14 0.32 -5.32
C PRO A 14 -2.68 1.57 -4.58
N ASN A 15 -3.64 2.47 -4.32
CA ASN A 15 -3.37 3.75 -3.65
C ASN A 15 -3.00 3.54 -2.16
N ALA A 16 -2.05 4.33 -1.67
CA ALA A 16 -1.79 4.47 -0.25
C ALA A 16 -2.08 5.93 0.18
N PRO A 17 -2.89 6.17 1.22
CA PRO A 17 -3.27 5.23 2.30
C PRO A 17 -4.63 4.55 2.15
N THR A 18 -5.39 4.76 1.08
CA THR A 18 -6.77 4.25 0.94
C THR A 18 -6.84 2.74 0.68
N GLY A 19 -5.82 2.17 0.04
CA GLY A 19 -5.79 0.78 -0.39
C GLY A 19 -6.55 0.48 -1.68
N VAL A 20 -7.21 1.47 -2.27
CA VAL A 20 -8.05 1.29 -3.47
C VAL A 20 -7.18 0.95 -4.69
N TYR A 21 -7.61 -0.08 -5.40
CA TYR A 21 -7.00 -0.49 -6.67
C TYR A 21 -7.80 0.10 -7.85
N MET A 22 -7.09 0.69 -8.80
CA MET A 22 -7.64 1.15 -10.07
C MET A 22 -7.52 0.02 -11.10
N PRO A 23 -8.60 -0.45 -11.71
CA PRO A 23 -8.57 -1.47 -12.76
C PRO A 23 -7.64 -1.10 -13.93
N LEU A 24 -7.10 -2.12 -14.60
CA LEU A 24 -6.06 -1.96 -15.61
C LEU A 24 -6.54 -1.15 -16.83
N ASP A 25 -7.80 -1.29 -17.23
CA ASP A 25 -8.45 -0.52 -18.29
C ASP A 25 -8.48 0.98 -17.98
N GLN A 26 -8.73 1.36 -16.73
CA GLN A 26 -8.70 2.77 -16.30
C GLN A 26 -7.27 3.32 -16.26
N VAL A 27 -6.29 2.50 -15.86
CA VAL A 27 -4.86 2.87 -15.96
C VAL A 27 -4.49 3.10 -17.42
N GLU A 28 -4.92 2.20 -18.31
CA GLU A 28 -4.67 2.31 -19.74
C GLU A 28 -5.28 3.58 -20.34
N GLU A 29 -6.48 3.97 -19.93
CA GLU A 29 -7.10 5.25 -20.36
C GLU A 29 -6.23 6.47 -20.01
N ILE A 30 -5.64 6.46 -18.79
CA ILE A 30 -4.74 7.55 -18.38
C ILE A 30 -3.50 7.57 -19.26
N VAL A 31 -2.87 6.42 -19.50
CA VAL A 31 -1.66 6.32 -20.33
C VAL A 31 -1.93 6.76 -21.76
N LYS A 32 -3.06 6.32 -22.35
CA LYS A 32 -3.50 6.70 -23.72
C LYS A 32 -3.74 8.21 -23.86
N ALA A 33 -4.32 8.84 -22.83
CA ALA A 33 -4.64 10.25 -22.86
C ALA A 33 -3.40 11.17 -22.71
N ASN A 34 -2.22 10.61 -22.36
CA ASN A 34 -1.04 11.36 -21.96
C ASN A 34 0.23 10.92 -22.70
N GLN A 35 0.15 10.66 -24.01
CA GLN A 35 1.25 10.07 -24.78
C GLN A 35 2.50 10.97 -24.90
N ASP A 36 2.32 12.28 -24.74
CA ASP A 36 3.41 13.27 -24.84
C ASP A 36 4.17 13.47 -23.51
N VAL A 37 3.72 12.85 -22.43
CA VAL A 37 4.33 12.94 -21.10
C VAL A 37 4.50 11.55 -20.47
N ILE A 38 5.38 11.46 -19.47
CA ILE A 38 5.62 10.19 -18.76
C ILE A 38 4.51 9.94 -17.73
N VAL A 39 3.99 8.71 -17.73
CA VAL A 39 3.07 8.22 -16.73
C VAL A 39 3.80 7.18 -15.85
N ILE A 40 3.94 7.48 -14.56
CA ILE A 40 4.58 6.60 -13.58
C ILE A 40 3.50 5.98 -12.70
N VAL A 41 3.41 4.64 -12.70
CA VAL A 41 2.53 3.89 -11.82
C VAL A 41 3.36 3.25 -10.71
N ASP A 42 3.17 3.73 -9.47
CA ASP A 42 3.80 3.14 -8.29
C ASP A 42 2.99 1.94 -7.82
N GLU A 43 3.48 0.77 -8.11
CA GLU A 43 2.88 -0.53 -7.79
C GLU A 43 3.47 -1.17 -6.53
N ALA A 44 3.79 -0.39 -5.52
CA ALA A 44 4.36 -0.92 -4.27
C ALA A 44 3.50 -2.00 -3.61
N TYR A 45 2.19 -2.05 -3.88
CA TYR A 45 1.24 -2.97 -3.27
C TYR A 45 0.54 -3.90 -4.27
N ILE A 46 0.94 -3.90 -5.54
CA ILE A 46 0.23 -4.61 -6.61
C ILE A 46 0.12 -6.12 -6.38
N ASP A 47 1.11 -6.71 -5.72
CA ASP A 47 1.12 -8.15 -5.43
C ASP A 47 -0.07 -8.61 -4.56
N PHE A 48 -0.77 -7.70 -3.89
CA PHE A 48 -1.97 -7.98 -3.08
C PHE A 48 -3.29 -7.68 -3.82
N ALA A 49 -3.22 -7.19 -5.07
CA ALA A 49 -4.35 -6.69 -5.83
C ALA A 49 -4.62 -7.51 -7.11
N GLY A 50 -4.88 -6.81 -8.20
CA GLY A 50 -5.23 -7.34 -9.51
C GLY A 50 -4.07 -7.33 -10.51
N PRO A 51 -4.39 -7.30 -11.80
CA PRO A 51 -3.40 -7.20 -12.87
C PRO A 51 -2.51 -5.96 -12.74
N SER A 52 -1.23 -6.13 -13.06
CA SER A 52 -0.22 -5.06 -13.03
C SER A 52 -0.21 -4.27 -14.34
N ALA A 53 0.00 -2.96 -14.26
CA ALA A 53 0.22 -2.10 -15.42
C ALA A 53 1.43 -2.52 -16.28
N ARG A 54 2.29 -3.42 -15.81
CA ARG A 54 3.35 -4.04 -16.61
C ARG A 54 2.81 -4.74 -17.87
N GLU A 55 1.55 -5.18 -17.86
CA GLU A 55 0.90 -5.82 -19.00
C GLU A 55 0.69 -4.84 -20.18
N LEU A 56 0.71 -3.54 -19.91
CA LEU A 56 0.56 -2.48 -20.90
C LEU A 56 1.90 -2.03 -21.53
N LEU A 57 3.04 -2.43 -20.98
CA LEU A 57 4.37 -1.93 -21.38
C LEU A 57 4.71 -2.16 -22.86
N SER A 58 4.18 -3.22 -23.48
CA SER A 58 4.43 -3.48 -24.89
C SER A 58 3.69 -2.54 -25.83
N GLY A 59 2.69 -1.81 -25.33
CA GLY A 59 1.87 -0.87 -26.13
C GLY A 59 2.17 0.61 -25.87
N TYR A 60 2.95 0.94 -24.83
CA TYR A 60 3.09 2.33 -24.35
C TYR A 60 4.53 2.67 -23.94
N ASP A 61 5.23 3.43 -24.76
CA ASP A 61 6.61 3.86 -24.47
C ASP A 61 6.70 4.92 -23.37
N ASN A 62 5.61 5.61 -23.08
CA ASN A 62 5.51 6.64 -22.03
C ASN A 62 5.18 6.09 -20.64
N LEU A 63 4.95 4.79 -20.50
CA LEU A 63 4.61 4.14 -19.23
C LEU A 63 5.86 3.66 -18.49
N LEU A 64 5.95 4.02 -17.20
CA LEU A 64 6.94 3.50 -16.25
C LEU A 64 6.23 2.87 -15.05
N VAL A 65 6.47 1.59 -14.80
CA VAL A 65 5.93 0.85 -13.65
C VAL A 65 7.03 0.66 -12.61
N VAL A 66 6.77 1.06 -11.37
CA VAL A 66 7.74 0.95 -10.27
C VAL A 66 7.21 -0.05 -9.23
N GLN A 67 8.05 -1.00 -8.84
CA GLN A 67 7.72 -2.02 -7.84
C GLN A 67 8.81 -2.15 -6.78
N THR A 68 8.51 -2.82 -5.66
CA THR A 68 9.42 -2.94 -4.52
C THR A 68 9.35 -4.32 -3.87
N PHE A 69 10.44 -4.72 -3.22
CA PHE A 69 10.48 -5.90 -2.36
C PHE A 69 10.06 -5.59 -0.91
N SER A 70 9.86 -4.31 -0.59
CA SER A 70 9.61 -3.84 0.78
C SER A 70 8.29 -4.30 1.38
N LYS A 71 7.30 -4.69 0.57
CA LYS A 71 5.93 -5.01 1.01
C LYS A 71 5.66 -6.51 0.94
N SER A 72 5.27 -7.01 -0.20
CA SER A 72 4.86 -8.40 -0.39
C SER A 72 5.95 -9.43 -0.10
N ARG A 73 7.22 -9.07 -0.28
CA ARG A 73 8.37 -9.92 0.02
C ARG A 73 8.97 -9.70 1.40
N SER A 74 8.37 -8.82 2.24
CA SER A 74 8.82 -8.52 3.62
C SER A 74 10.28 -8.08 3.72
N MET A 75 10.84 -7.45 2.68
CA MET A 75 12.25 -7.12 2.56
C MET A 75 12.53 -5.61 2.62
N ALA A 76 11.76 -4.86 3.42
CA ALA A 76 11.92 -3.40 3.53
C ALA A 76 13.35 -2.96 3.92
N GLY A 77 14.02 -3.72 4.78
CA GLY A 77 15.36 -3.41 5.28
C GLY A 77 16.47 -3.57 4.24
N VAL A 78 16.28 -4.38 3.19
CA VAL A 78 17.31 -4.60 2.15
C VAL A 78 17.29 -3.57 1.02
N ARG A 79 16.31 -2.68 1.00
CA ARG A 79 16.21 -1.52 0.10
C ARG A 79 16.22 -1.88 -1.39
N ILE A 80 15.43 -2.86 -1.81
CA ILE A 80 15.29 -3.27 -3.21
C ILE A 80 13.99 -2.69 -3.80
N GLY A 81 14.13 -2.00 -4.92
CA GLY A 81 13.06 -1.58 -5.82
C GLY A 81 13.54 -1.68 -7.25
N PHE A 82 12.61 -1.70 -8.18
CA PHE A 82 12.91 -1.78 -9.60
C PHE A 82 11.84 -1.06 -10.43
N ALA A 83 12.22 -0.67 -11.63
CA ALA A 83 11.34 -0.05 -12.61
C ALA A 83 11.30 -0.87 -13.90
N LEU A 84 10.15 -0.89 -14.54
CA LEU A 84 9.87 -1.51 -15.83
C LEU A 84 9.34 -0.43 -16.78
N GLY A 85 9.87 -0.35 -18.00
CA GLY A 85 9.46 0.65 -18.98
C GLY A 85 10.20 0.48 -20.30
N SER A 86 9.97 1.40 -21.23
CA SER A 86 10.68 1.40 -22.52
C SER A 86 12.20 1.56 -22.32
N PRO A 87 13.02 1.10 -23.29
CA PRO A 87 14.48 1.26 -23.21
C PRO A 87 14.92 2.72 -23.02
N VAL A 88 14.18 3.68 -23.56
CA VAL A 88 14.47 5.11 -23.42
C VAL A 88 14.32 5.56 -21.99
N LEU A 89 13.20 5.20 -21.33
CA LEU A 89 12.95 5.53 -19.91
C LEU A 89 13.95 4.85 -18.98
N ILE A 90 14.25 3.58 -19.22
CA ILE A 90 15.23 2.84 -18.42
C ILE A 90 16.65 3.41 -18.62
N LYS A 91 16.99 3.84 -19.83
CA LYS A 91 18.27 4.52 -20.06
C LYS A 91 18.36 5.83 -19.26
N ALA A 92 17.32 6.67 -19.28
CA ALA A 92 17.28 7.91 -18.51
C ALA A 92 17.46 7.66 -17.00
N LEU A 93 16.78 6.64 -16.44
CA LEU A 93 16.97 6.24 -15.04
C LEU A 93 18.41 5.79 -14.76
N ASN A 94 19.03 5.04 -15.65
CA ASN A 94 20.42 4.61 -15.51
C ASN A 94 21.40 5.80 -15.61
N ASP A 95 21.17 6.75 -16.50
CA ASP A 95 22.03 7.94 -16.62
C ASP A 95 22.02 8.73 -15.29
N VAL A 96 20.84 8.94 -14.70
CA VAL A 96 20.71 9.58 -13.38
C VAL A 96 21.37 8.75 -12.29
N LYS A 97 21.08 7.43 -12.24
CA LYS A 97 21.67 6.52 -11.26
C LYS A 97 23.21 6.55 -11.29
N TYR A 98 23.79 6.45 -12.47
CA TYR A 98 25.25 6.44 -12.60
C TYR A 98 25.90 7.81 -12.34
N SER A 99 25.15 8.89 -12.51
CA SER A 99 25.62 10.25 -12.18
C SER A 99 25.57 10.52 -10.67
N TYR A 100 24.64 9.89 -9.92
CA TYR A 100 24.40 10.18 -8.52
C TYR A 100 24.93 9.09 -7.58
N ASN A 101 24.56 7.82 -7.82
CA ASN A 101 24.98 6.69 -7.00
C ASN A 101 25.02 5.39 -7.83
N SER A 102 26.17 5.07 -8.38
CA SER A 102 26.36 3.88 -9.24
C SER A 102 26.17 2.56 -8.49
N TYR A 103 26.46 2.52 -7.19
CA TYR A 103 26.51 1.30 -6.38
C TYR A 103 25.40 1.28 -5.33
N THR A 104 24.14 1.40 -5.77
CA THR A 104 22.97 1.53 -4.90
C THR A 104 22.67 0.28 -4.07
N MET A 105 23.05 -0.92 -4.55
CA MET A 105 22.76 -2.19 -3.90
C MET A 105 24.03 -2.89 -3.45
N ASN A 106 24.12 -3.19 -2.15
CA ASN A 106 25.19 -4.01 -1.60
C ASN A 106 25.02 -5.49 -1.96
N LEU A 107 26.10 -6.28 -1.87
CA LEU A 107 26.10 -7.71 -2.21
C LEU A 107 25.10 -8.54 -1.37
N PRO A 108 24.98 -8.39 -0.04
CA PRO A 108 23.95 -9.09 0.73
C PRO A 108 22.54 -8.85 0.23
N SER A 109 22.17 -7.60 -0.12
CA SER A 109 20.87 -7.29 -0.69
C SER A 109 20.63 -7.99 -2.03
N GLN A 110 21.65 -8.01 -2.91
CA GLN A 110 21.55 -8.69 -4.22
C GLN A 110 21.33 -10.20 -4.05
N LEU A 111 22.07 -10.85 -3.15
CA LEU A 111 21.94 -12.28 -2.88
C LEU A 111 20.56 -12.60 -2.27
N ALA A 112 20.16 -11.84 -1.24
CA ALA A 112 18.85 -12.02 -0.60
C ALA A 112 17.68 -11.79 -1.58
N GLY A 113 17.75 -10.72 -2.38
CA GLY A 113 16.73 -10.42 -3.39
C GLY A 113 16.62 -11.51 -4.45
N THR A 114 17.77 -12.05 -4.91
CA THR A 114 17.80 -13.16 -5.86
C THR A 114 17.13 -14.40 -5.30
N GLN A 115 17.38 -14.76 -4.04
CA GLN A 115 16.71 -15.90 -3.40
C GLN A 115 15.22 -15.64 -3.20
N ALA A 116 14.82 -14.45 -2.80
CA ALA A 116 13.40 -14.09 -2.64
C ALA A 116 12.60 -14.18 -3.96
N VAL A 117 13.24 -13.95 -5.11
CA VAL A 117 12.58 -14.17 -6.43
C VAL A 117 12.46 -15.66 -6.75
N LYS A 118 13.47 -16.46 -6.41
CA LYS A 118 13.48 -17.91 -6.66
C LYS A 118 12.51 -18.67 -5.77
N ASP A 119 12.31 -18.22 -4.52
CA ASP A 119 11.39 -18.84 -3.56
C ASP A 119 9.95 -18.38 -3.81
N ARG A 120 9.41 -18.85 -4.92
CA ARG A 120 8.04 -18.54 -5.32
C ARG A 120 7.00 -19.16 -4.39
N ALA A 121 7.26 -20.35 -3.87
CA ALA A 121 6.32 -21.06 -3.01
C ALA A 121 6.06 -20.28 -1.71
N TYR A 122 7.12 -19.84 -1.03
CA TYR A 122 7.00 -19.02 0.18
C TYR A 122 6.30 -17.67 -0.11
N PHE A 123 6.65 -17.03 -1.21
CA PHE A 123 6.02 -15.77 -1.61
C PHE A 123 4.51 -15.92 -1.81
N GLU A 124 4.06 -16.93 -2.55
CA GLU A 124 2.64 -17.17 -2.81
C GLU A 124 1.88 -17.55 -1.54
N GLU A 125 2.48 -18.38 -0.67
CA GLU A 125 1.90 -18.77 0.61
C GLU A 125 1.70 -17.55 1.52
N THR A 126 2.73 -16.74 1.73
CA THR A 126 2.66 -15.57 2.63
C THR A 126 1.71 -14.52 2.10
N ARG A 127 1.70 -14.27 0.79
CA ARG A 127 0.76 -13.39 0.12
C ARG A 127 -0.68 -13.83 0.33
N ALA A 128 -0.97 -15.12 0.12
CA ALA A 128 -2.30 -15.69 0.29
C ALA A 128 -2.80 -15.55 1.73
N LYS A 129 -1.95 -15.79 2.73
CA LYS A 129 -2.27 -15.58 4.15
C LYS A 129 -2.66 -14.13 4.43
N ILE A 130 -1.85 -13.17 3.99
CA ILE A 130 -2.14 -11.74 4.17
C ILE A 130 -3.49 -11.36 3.54
N MET A 131 -3.75 -11.81 2.32
CA MET A 131 -5.01 -11.53 1.65
C MET A 131 -6.22 -12.15 2.37
N ALA A 132 -6.12 -13.38 2.84
CA ALA A 132 -7.18 -14.04 3.60
C ALA A 132 -7.46 -13.32 4.92
N THR A 133 -6.42 -12.98 5.69
CA THR A 133 -6.55 -12.23 6.95
C THR A 133 -7.10 -10.82 6.70
N ARG A 134 -6.76 -10.17 5.59
CA ARG A 134 -7.36 -8.89 5.19
C ARG A 134 -8.88 -8.99 5.02
N GLU A 135 -9.35 -9.98 4.27
CA GLU A 135 -10.79 -10.13 4.02
C GLU A 135 -11.56 -10.49 5.32
N ARG A 136 -10.96 -11.30 6.19
CA ARG A 136 -11.50 -11.54 7.54
C ARG A 136 -11.56 -10.24 8.34
N SER A 137 -10.49 -9.45 8.31
CA SER A 137 -10.40 -8.19 9.05
C SER A 137 -11.40 -7.14 8.58
N LYS A 138 -11.67 -7.04 7.27
CA LYS A 138 -12.73 -6.16 6.74
C LYS A 138 -14.10 -6.48 7.37
N LYS A 139 -14.46 -7.78 7.47
CA LYS A 139 -15.71 -8.21 8.10
C LYS A 139 -15.76 -7.79 9.57
N ARG A 140 -14.67 -8.04 10.32
CA ARG A 140 -14.61 -7.68 11.74
C ARG A 140 -14.69 -6.17 11.97
N PHE A 141 -14.00 -5.37 11.15
CA PHE A 141 -14.11 -3.90 11.22
C PHE A 141 -15.55 -3.43 10.94
N ALA A 142 -16.22 -3.97 9.93
CA ALA A 142 -17.61 -3.63 9.64
C ALA A 142 -18.56 -3.98 10.81
N GLU A 143 -18.41 -5.15 11.43
CA GLU A 143 -19.18 -5.58 12.62
C GLU A 143 -18.97 -4.63 13.83
N LEU A 144 -17.79 -4.02 13.93
CA LEU A 144 -17.47 -3.04 14.98
C LEU A 144 -17.87 -1.60 14.62
N GLY A 145 -18.56 -1.37 13.51
CA GLY A 145 -19.04 -0.05 13.09
C GLY A 145 -18.00 0.83 12.41
N PHE A 146 -16.89 0.25 11.92
CA PHE A 146 -15.95 0.97 11.09
C PHE A 146 -16.38 0.98 9.62
N THR A 147 -16.12 2.10 8.97
CA THR A 147 -16.18 2.26 7.52
C THR A 147 -14.77 2.29 6.93
N PHE A 148 -14.61 1.83 5.70
CA PHE A 148 -13.32 1.79 5.01
C PHE A 148 -13.52 1.66 3.50
N PRO A 149 -12.59 2.20 2.68
CA PRO A 149 -12.51 1.88 1.26
C PRO A 149 -12.16 0.39 1.06
N ASP A 150 -12.57 -0.20 -0.06
CA ASP A 150 -12.22 -1.58 -0.38
C ASP A 150 -10.72 -1.73 -0.65
N SER A 151 -9.97 -2.06 0.39
CA SER A 151 -8.52 -2.18 0.30
C SER A 151 -8.10 -3.46 -0.41
N MET A 152 -7.17 -3.30 -1.36
CA MET A 152 -6.44 -4.38 -2.03
C MET A 152 -4.93 -4.31 -1.74
N THR A 153 -4.56 -3.90 -0.52
CA THR A 153 -3.18 -3.84 -0.03
C THR A 153 -3.00 -4.75 1.19
N ASN A 154 -1.86 -4.66 1.87
CA ASN A 154 -1.63 -5.29 3.17
C ASN A 154 -2.01 -4.41 4.36
N PHE A 155 -2.92 -3.46 4.17
CA PHE A 155 -3.47 -2.60 5.23
C PHE A 155 -4.91 -2.21 4.90
N ILE A 156 -5.65 -1.68 5.87
CA ILE A 156 -6.98 -1.11 5.72
C ILE A 156 -6.98 0.30 6.33
N LEU A 157 -7.55 1.28 5.65
CA LEU A 157 -7.80 2.61 6.20
C LEU A 157 -9.20 2.64 6.79
N VAL A 158 -9.30 2.64 8.11
CA VAL A 158 -10.57 2.52 8.84
C VAL A 158 -10.95 3.83 9.52
N THR A 159 -12.23 4.15 9.52
CA THR A 159 -12.82 5.30 10.22
C THR A 159 -13.99 4.82 11.05
N HIS A 160 -14.08 5.24 12.32
CA HIS A 160 -15.23 4.93 13.17
C HIS A 160 -16.11 6.14 13.32
N GLU A 161 -17.44 5.97 13.16
CA GLU A 161 -18.38 7.09 13.12
C GLU A 161 -18.46 7.86 14.44
N ARG A 162 -18.48 7.15 15.58
CA ARG A 162 -18.71 7.73 16.90
C ARG A 162 -17.44 8.05 17.68
N VAL A 163 -16.37 7.30 17.45
CA VAL A 163 -15.12 7.39 18.22
C VAL A 163 -14.04 8.01 17.38
N PRO A 164 -13.48 9.18 17.76
CA PRO A 164 -12.42 9.82 16.99
C PRO A 164 -11.20 8.92 16.82
N ALA A 165 -10.63 8.88 15.62
CA ALA A 165 -9.45 8.06 15.32
C ALA A 165 -8.28 8.35 16.26
N ARG A 166 -8.10 9.60 16.68
CA ARG A 166 -7.07 9.97 17.63
C ARG A 166 -7.25 9.28 18.99
N ALA A 167 -8.49 9.19 19.50
CA ALA A 167 -8.77 8.52 20.75
C ALA A 167 -8.46 7.02 20.68
N ILE A 168 -8.89 6.36 19.59
CA ILE A 168 -8.57 4.93 19.35
C ILE A 168 -7.05 4.75 19.25
N PHE A 169 -6.35 5.60 18.51
CA PHE A 169 -4.89 5.53 18.34
C PHE A 169 -4.16 5.62 19.69
N ASP A 170 -4.51 6.60 20.53
CA ASP A 170 -3.85 6.80 21.81
C ASP A 170 -4.15 5.66 22.80
N ALA A 171 -5.35 5.07 22.73
CA ALA A 171 -5.73 3.90 23.52
C ALA A 171 -4.97 2.64 23.07
N LEU A 172 -4.94 2.33 21.78
CA LEU A 172 -4.18 1.21 21.21
C LEU A 172 -2.69 1.30 21.57
N LYS A 173 -2.11 2.50 21.50
CA LYS A 173 -0.70 2.72 21.84
C LYS A 173 -0.37 2.38 23.31
N LYS A 174 -1.30 2.60 24.25
CA LYS A 174 -1.12 2.22 25.65
C LYS A 174 -1.03 0.70 25.83
N GLU A 175 -1.78 -0.03 25.01
CA GLU A 175 -1.75 -1.51 24.97
C GLU A 175 -0.63 -2.08 24.06
N ARG A 176 0.29 -1.22 23.60
CA ARG A 176 1.41 -1.56 22.69
C ARG A 176 0.95 -2.11 21.35
N ILE A 177 -0.27 -1.77 20.91
CA ILE A 177 -0.77 -2.06 19.57
C ILE A 177 -0.53 -0.82 18.72
N TYR A 178 0.32 -0.95 17.69
CA TYR A 178 0.77 0.18 16.89
C TYR A 178 0.09 0.19 15.52
N VAL A 179 -0.72 1.22 15.29
CA VAL A 179 -1.35 1.54 14.00
C VAL A 179 -0.84 2.88 13.49
N ARG A 180 -1.14 3.24 12.26
CA ARG A 180 -0.75 4.55 11.72
C ARG A 180 -1.89 5.54 11.81
N TYR A 181 -1.68 6.65 12.50
CA TYR A 181 -2.52 7.85 12.52
C TYR A 181 -1.90 8.93 11.62
N PHE A 182 -2.75 9.69 10.91
CA PHE A 182 -2.34 10.82 10.06
C PHE A 182 -2.96 12.10 10.59
N ASN A 183 -2.12 13.02 11.07
CA ASN A 183 -2.57 14.36 11.46
C ASN A 183 -2.59 15.27 10.21
N ALA A 184 -3.49 15.00 9.27
CA ALA A 184 -3.61 15.73 8.02
C ALA A 184 -5.09 15.83 7.62
N PRO A 185 -5.51 16.93 6.96
CA PRO A 185 -6.88 17.09 6.48
C PRO A 185 -7.36 15.89 5.68
N ARG A 186 -8.61 15.46 5.89
CA ARG A 186 -9.29 14.30 5.30
C ARG A 186 -8.78 12.92 5.77
N LEU A 187 -7.68 12.85 6.52
CA LEU A 187 -7.15 11.60 7.09
C LEU A 187 -7.14 11.62 8.61
N ASP A 188 -7.39 12.75 9.23
CA ASP A 188 -7.33 13.02 10.67
C ASP A 188 -8.38 12.27 11.50
N ASN A 189 -9.40 11.71 10.87
CA ASN A 189 -10.35 10.79 11.51
C ASN A 189 -10.22 9.34 11.00
N SER A 190 -9.06 8.95 10.50
CA SER A 190 -8.81 7.60 10.00
C SER A 190 -7.55 6.99 10.60
N LEU A 191 -7.55 5.66 10.70
CA LEU A 191 -6.39 4.86 11.08
C LEU A 191 -6.02 3.90 9.95
N ARG A 192 -4.75 3.84 9.58
CA ARG A 192 -4.27 2.78 8.69
C ARG A 192 -3.74 1.62 9.54
N VAL A 193 -4.44 0.51 9.45
CA VAL A 193 -4.13 -0.73 10.16
C VAL A 193 -3.46 -1.70 9.19
N SER A 194 -2.20 -2.06 9.46
CA SER A 194 -1.50 -3.10 8.71
C SER A 194 -2.08 -4.47 9.08
N ILE A 195 -2.18 -5.36 8.09
CA ILE A 195 -2.59 -6.74 8.31
C ILE A 195 -1.41 -7.49 8.91
N GLY A 196 -1.58 -7.95 10.13
CA GLY A 196 -0.66 -8.82 10.86
C GLY A 196 -1.02 -10.31 10.70
N THR A 197 -0.50 -11.14 11.59
CA THR A 197 -0.94 -12.53 11.73
C THR A 197 -2.39 -12.60 12.22
N ASP A 198 -3.00 -13.78 12.14
CA ASP A 198 -4.38 -13.94 12.63
C ASP A 198 -4.47 -13.65 14.15
N GLU A 199 -3.47 -14.06 14.93
CA GLU A 199 -3.38 -13.79 16.37
C GLU A 199 -3.25 -12.28 16.68
N GLU A 200 -2.37 -11.57 15.96
CA GLU A 200 -2.21 -10.11 16.12
C GLU A 200 -3.50 -9.35 15.78
N MET A 201 -4.20 -9.78 14.74
CA MET A 201 -5.48 -9.18 14.38
C MET A 201 -6.58 -9.52 15.40
N ASP A 202 -6.59 -10.72 15.98
CA ASP A 202 -7.53 -11.10 17.03
C ASP A 202 -7.30 -10.31 18.32
N ASP A 203 -6.05 -10.05 18.69
CA ASP A 203 -5.71 -9.17 19.82
C ASP A 203 -6.20 -7.75 19.59
N LEU A 204 -5.99 -7.19 18.40
CA LEU A 204 -6.51 -5.88 18.01
C LEU A 204 -8.04 -5.83 18.12
N PHE A 205 -8.76 -6.82 17.59
CA PHE A 205 -10.22 -6.84 17.60
C PHE A 205 -10.77 -7.02 19.02
N ARG A 206 -10.16 -7.86 19.85
CA ARG A 206 -10.54 -8.02 21.26
C ARG A 206 -10.44 -6.71 22.03
N PHE A 207 -9.35 -5.97 21.83
CA PHE A 207 -9.19 -4.65 22.42
C PHE A 207 -10.26 -3.67 21.92
N LEU A 208 -10.47 -3.59 20.60
CA LEU A 208 -11.44 -2.68 20.02
C LEU A 208 -12.86 -2.96 20.49
N GLU A 209 -13.27 -4.22 20.59
CA GLU A 209 -14.59 -4.62 21.11
C GLU A 209 -14.84 -4.09 22.53
N GLN A 210 -13.85 -4.22 23.40
CA GLN A 210 -13.96 -3.70 24.77
C GLN A 210 -13.94 -2.17 24.79
N TYR A 211 -12.98 -1.56 24.13
CA TYR A 211 -12.80 -0.11 24.12
C TYR A 211 -14.02 0.63 23.58
N LEU A 212 -14.59 0.16 22.47
CA LEU A 212 -15.75 0.80 21.84
C LEU A 212 -17.04 0.68 22.66
N LYS A 213 -17.18 -0.40 23.48
CA LYS A 213 -18.30 -0.55 24.43
C LYS A 213 -18.21 0.40 25.61
N GLU A 214 -17.00 0.64 26.11
CA GLU A 214 -16.73 1.45 27.30
C GLU A 214 -16.54 2.95 26.98
N TRP A 215 -16.32 3.28 25.71
CA TRP A 215 -16.02 4.65 25.29
C TRP A 215 -17.17 5.61 25.53
N LYS A 216 -16.86 6.74 26.20
CA LYS A 216 -17.78 7.85 26.42
C LYS A 216 -17.15 9.14 25.86
N PRO A 217 -17.94 10.01 25.20
CA PRO A 217 -17.46 11.33 24.78
C PRO A 217 -16.91 12.12 25.97
N ALA A 218 -15.84 12.87 25.76
CA ALA A 218 -15.34 13.80 26.78
C ALA A 218 -16.38 14.92 26.94
N GLY A 219 -17.14 14.90 28.05
CA GLY A 219 -18.18 15.86 28.32
C GLY A 219 -19.40 15.28 29.06
N ASP A 220 -19.58 13.96 29.10
CA ASP A 220 -20.69 13.28 29.80
C ASP A 220 -20.27 12.72 31.18
N SER A 221 -19.34 13.39 31.85
CA SER A 221 -19.09 13.13 33.26
C SER A 221 -19.97 14.09 34.07
N GLU A 222 -21.12 13.57 34.58
CA GLU A 222 -21.87 14.19 35.64
C GLU A 222 -21.00 14.43 36.91
#